data_fba6c94b34ff2c0d763c075d3d7c4b05
#
_entry.id   fba6c94b34ff2c0d763c075d3d7c4b05
#
_cell.length_a   1.000
_cell.length_b   1.000
_cell.length_c   1.000
_cell.angle_alpha   90.00
_cell.angle_beta   90.00
_cell.angle_gamma   90.00
#
_symmetry.space_group_name_H-M   'P 1'
#
loop_
_entity.id
_entity.type
_entity.pdbx_description
1 polymer ?
#
loop_
_entity_poly.entity_id
_entity_poly.type
_entity_poly.pdbx_seq_one_letter_code
_entity_poly.pdbx_strand_id
1 'polypeptide(L)'
;VYNYLMRILLILISLTFITATKADEIYNLIKIPNLEVYKISNENGIRYLNTKKDFKIGLDGNVTCNKSNLDNLKNKFIIIEKNFEKYNSNFLKKNNIKYIVLCESLYISDINTGGIPDIEKRTLIIDINFNQKYFERMLHHEIFHMIQNSHLKYFDENKWSSFNKKEFEYAECSTCSDRLNLDLYNNTDGFLTEYSKSIPSEDMAEIFSFLMINKIEIENKSKKDKILENKIKFIELSLSKIDKSFKF
;
A
#
# COMPACT_ATOMS: atom_id res chain seq x y z
N VAL A 1 -53.34 20.63 15.81
CA VAL A 1 -52.48 21.41 14.89
C VAL A 1 -51.03 21.49 15.44
N TYR A 2 -50.86 21.77 16.73
CA TYR A 2 -49.51 21.91 17.37
C TYR A 2 -48.69 20.61 17.32
N ASN A 3 -49.31 19.45 17.54
CA ASN A 3 -48.61 18.14 17.50
C ASN A 3 -48.20 17.71 16.08
N TYR A 4 -48.83 18.23 15.03
CA TYR A 4 -48.48 17.90 13.65
C TYR A 4 -47.26 18.72 13.15
N LEU A 5 -47.20 19.99 13.51
CA LEU A 5 -46.06 20.86 13.23
C LEU A 5 -44.78 20.40 13.94
N MET A 6 -44.87 19.90 15.20
CA MET A 6 -43.75 19.40 15.95
C MET A 6 -43.20 18.07 15.37
N ARG A 7 -44.07 17.20 14.83
CA ARG A 7 -43.63 15.97 14.11
C ARG A 7 -42.96 16.26 12.76
N ILE A 8 -43.42 17.24 12.03
CA ILE A 8 -42.80 17.68 10.76
C ILE A 8 -41.46 18.33 11.03
N LEU A 9 -41.30 19.10 12.10
CA LEU A 9 -40.02 19.70 12.50
C LEU A 9 -38.97 18.65 12.91
N LEU A 10 -39.39 17.61 13.64
CA LEU A 10 -38.52 16.48 14.02
C LEU A 10 -38.08 15.63 12.82
N ILE A 11 -38.93 15.45 11.79
CA ILE A 11 -38.59 14.73 10.55
C ILE A 11 -37.61 15.56 9.71
N LEU A 12 -37.79 16.88 9.64
CA LEU A 12 -36.86 17.77 8.93
C LEU A 12 -35.46 17.83 9.59
N ILE A 13 -35.40 17.78 10.94
CA ILE A 13 -34.13 17.75 11.67
C ILE A 13 -33.43 16.39 11.48
N SER A 14 -34.18 15.27 11.43
CA SER A 14 -33.57 13.95 11.19
C SER A 14 -33.04 13.76 9.77
N LEU A 15 -33.64 14.42 8.76
CA LEU A 15 -33.15 14.38 7.37
C LEU A 15 -31.88 15.21 7.14
N THR A 16 -31.64 16.24 7.98
CA THR A 16 -30.41 17.04 7.87
C THR A 16 -29.18 16.35 8.49
N PHE A 17 -29.36 15.42 9.44
CA PHE A 17 -28.25 14.68 10.05
C PHE A 17 -27.70 13.52 9.19
N ILE A 18 -28.48 13.00 8.22
CA ILE A 18 -28.06 11.87 7.38
C ILE A 18 -27.15 12.32 6.20
N THR A 19 -27.15 13.60 5.87
CA THR A 19 -26.31 14.12 4.76
C THR A 19 -24.93 14.61 5.20
N ALA A 20 -24.72 14.87 6.50
CA ALA A 20 -23.46 15.41 7.01
C ALA A 20 -22.32 14.38 7.04
N THR A 21 -22.62 13.09 7.21
CA THR A 21 -21.59 12.05 7.36
C THR A 21 -20.89 11.66 6.07
N LYS A 22 -21.52 11.81 4.90
CA LYS A 22 -20.86 11.52 3.60
C LYS A 22 -20.02 12.68 3.06
N ALA A 23 -20.27 13.90 3.50
CA ALA A 23 -19.48 15.07 3.10
C ALA A 23 -18.14 15.12 3.86
N ASP A 24 -18.08 14.63 5.10
CA ASP A 24 -16.87 14.66 5.92
C ASP A 24 -15.74 13.75 5.41
N GLU A 25 -16.05 12.59 4.81
CA GLU A 25 -15.03 11.70 4.25
C GLU A 25 -14.31 12.29 3.03
N ILE A 26 -15.02 13.04 2.19
CA ILE A 26 -14.41 13.77 1.05
C ILE A 26 -13.68 15.00 1.54
N TYR A 27 -14.18 15.67 2.57
CA TYR A 27 -13.56 16.87 3.15
C TYR A 27 -12.25 16.59 3.87
N ASN A 28 -12.06 15.41 4.46
CA ASN A 28 -10.83 15.07 5.17
C ASN A 28 -9.63 14.84 4.23
N LEU A 29 -9.85 14.36 3.02
CA LEU A 29 -8.80 14.28 1.99
C LEU A 29 -8.47 15.65 1.38
N ILE A 30 -9.45 16.55 1.29
CA ILE A 30 -9.27 17.95 0.85
C ILE A 30 -8.60 18.79 1.95
N LYS A 31 -8.70 18.37 3.21
CA LYS A 31 -8.04 19.02 4.36
C LYS A 31 -6.56 18.69 4.53
N ILE A 32 -6.00 17.75 3.75
CA ILE A 32 -4.54 17.73 3.60
C ILE A 32 -4.20 19.00 2.81
N PRO A 33 -3.64 20.02 3.47
CA PRO A 33 -3.48 21.32 2.83
C PRO A 33 -2.56 21.15 1.62
N ASN A 34 -3.06 21.56 0.46
CA ASN A 34 -2.26 21.70 -0.75
C ASN A 34 -2.00 20.44 -1.57
N LEU A 35 -2.86 19.43 -1.50
CA LEU A 35 -2.92 18.41 -2.53
C LEU A 35 -3.74 18.90 -3.72
N GLU A 36 -3.30 18.57 -4.92
CA GLU A 36 -4.07 18.77 -6.15
C GLU A 36 -4.09 17.50 -6.99
N VAL A 37 -5.16 17.33 -7.77
CA VAL A 37 -5.24 16.21 -8.71
C VAL A 37 -4.21 16.43 -9.82
N TYR A 38 -3.22 15.54 -9.89
CA TYR A 38 -2.25 15.50 -10.97
C TYR A 38 -2.80 14.79 -12.20
N LYS A 39 -3.37 13.60 -12.00
CA LYS A 39 -3.99 12.79 -13.05
C LYS A 39 -5.07 11.87 -12.47
N ILE A 40 -6.07 11.56 -13.28
CA ILE A 40 -7.01 10.46 -13.03
C ILE A 40 -6.76 9.40 -14.10
N SER A 41 -6.46 8.16 -13.67
CA SER A 41 -6.29 7.05 -14.60
C SER A 41 -7.62 6.67 -15.23
N ASN A 42 -7.67 6.56 -16.55
CA ASN A 42 -8.83 6.09 -17.30
C ASN A 42 -9.01 4.56 -17.16
N GLU A 43 -7.91 3.81 -16.97
CA GLU A 43 -7.91 2.34 -16.93
C GLU A 43 -8.52 1.78 -15.63
N ASN A 44 -8.11 2.32 -14.49
CA ASN A 44 -8.45 1.76 -13.19
C ASN A 44 -9.09 2.75 -12.20
N GLY A 45 -9.19 4.05 -12.56
CA GLY A 45 -9.85 5.07 -11.77
C GLY A 45 -9.03 5.62 -10.59
N ILE A 46 -7.74 5.28 -10.49
CA ILE A 46 -6.84 5.87 -9.49
C ILE A 46 -6.76 7.39 -9.70
N ARG A 47 -6.78 8.11 -8.58
CA ARG A 47 -6.53 9.56 -8.54
C ARG A 47 -5.13 9.80 -7.97
N TYR A 48 -4.25 10.26 -8.84
CA TYR A 48 -2.90 10.67 -8.45
C TYR A 48 -2.94 12.12 -8.00
N LEU A 49 -2.39 12.38 -6.81
CA LEU A 49 -2.36 13.69 -6.17
C LEU A 49 -0.93 14.14 -5.97
N ASN A 50 -0.56 15.31 -6.48
CA ASN A 50 0.72 15.91 -6.17
C ASN A 50 0.62 16.91 -5.00
N THR A 51 1.75 17.17 -4.39
CA THR A 51 1.86 18.09 -3.24
C THR A 51 2.34 19.47 -3.70
N LYS A 52 1.57 20.49 -3.37
CA LYS A 52 1.93 21.91 -3.66
C LYS A 52 2.84 22.52 -2.62
N LYS A 53 2.80 22.01 -1.40
CA LYS A 53 3.61 22.44 -0.25
C LYS A 53 3.92 21.23 0.62
N ASP A 54 5.01 21.32 1.35
CA ASP A 54 5.33 20.36 2.40
C ASP A 54 4.18 20.28 3.40
N PHE A 55 3.91 19.07 3.89
CA PHE A 55 2.94 18.86 4.94
C PHE A 55 3.38 17.76 5.91
N LYS A 56 2.82 17.82 7.11
CA LYS A 56 2.97 16.80 8.15
C LYS A 56 1.62 16.22 8.51
N ILE A 57 1.54 14.91 8.67
CA ILE A 57 0.36 14.15 9.09
C ILE A 57 0.77 13.05 10.07
N GLY A 58 -0.20 12.23 10.49
CA GLY A 58 0.03 11.15 11.47
C GLY A 58 -0.01 11.67 12.92
N LEU A 59 0.32 10.78 13.85
CA LEU A 59 0.38 11.11 15.27
C LEU A 59 1.52 12.11 15.49
N ASP A 60 1.22 13.24 16.11
CA ASP A 60 2.16 14.32 16.39
C ASP A 60 2.93 14.83 15.16
N GLY A 61 2.38 14.64 13.96
CA GLY A 61 3.02 15.07 12.72
C GLY A 61 4.28 14.26 12.36
N ASN A 62 4.33 13.00 12.75
CA ASN A 62 5.49 12.13 12.52
C ASN A 62 5.69 11.70 11.07
N VAL A 63 4.72 11.91 10.18
CA VAL A 63 4.85 11.68 8.74
C VAL A 63 5.08 13.01 8.03
N THR A 64 6.22 13.14 7.35
CA THR A 64 6.55 14.32 6.55
C THR A 64 6.55 13.97 5.07
N CYS A 65 5.81 14.75 4.28
CA CYS A 65 5.77 14.65 2.82
C CYS A 65 6.25 15.97 2.22
N ASN A 66 7.32 15.94 1.45
CA ASN A 66 7.87 17.13 0.82
C ASN A 66 7.16 17.42 -0.51
N LYS A 67 7.09 18.71 -0.84
CA LYS A 67 6.52 19.21 -2.10
C LYS A 67 7.17 18.54 -3.30
N SER A 68 6.33 18.06 -4.22
CA SER A 68 6.81 17.44 -5.46
C SER A 68 7.46 18.45 -6.40
N ASN A 69 8.64 18.12 -6.91
CA ASN A 69 9.22 18.78 -8.08
C ASN A 69 8.50 18.28 -9.33
N LEU A 70 7.89 19.16 -10.12
CA LEU A 70 7.05 18.77 -11.25
C LEU A 70 7.83 18.06 -12.37
N ASP A 71 9.10 18.38 -12.60
CA ASP A 71 9.89 17.74 -13.65
C ASP A 71 10.33 16.33 -13.22
N ASN A 72 10.72 16.17 -11.95
CA ASN A 72 10.98 14.85 -11.38
C ASN A 72 9.72 14.00 -11.39
N LEU A 73 8.59 14.56 -10.95
CA LEU A 73 7.30 13.90 -10.96
C LEU A 73 6.91 13.41 -12.37
N LYS A 74 7.04 14.23 -13.42
CA LYS A 74 6.74 13.82 -14.79
C LYS A 74 7.56 12.60 -15.22
N ASN A 75 8.86 12.60 -14.91
CA ASN A 75 9.75 11.51 -15.26
C ASN A 75 9.39 10.20 -14.53
N LYS A 76 9.10 10.29 -13.23
CA LYS A 76 8.74 9.13 -12.40
C LYS A 76 7.33 8.63 -12.67
N PHE A 77 6.41 9.54 -13.04
CA PHE A 77 5.00 9.21 -13.24
C PHE A 77 4.78 8.15 -14.32
N ILE A 78 5.60 8.14 -15.38
CA ILE A 78 5.53 7.12 -16.44
C ILE A 78 5.71 5.72 -15.84
N ILE A 79 6.67 5.57 -14.92
CA ILE A 79 6.94 4.29 -14.24
C ILE A 79 5.79 3.96 -13.27
N ILE A 80 5.33 4.95 -12.51
CA ILE A 80 4.24 4.79 -11.54
C ILE A 80 2.98 4.31 -12.26
N GLU A 81 2.53 5.03 -13.27
CA GLU A 81 1.31 4.73 -14.01
C GLU A 81 1.36 3.33 -14.60
N LYS A 82 2.43 2.99 -15.35
CA LYS A 82 2.65 1.66 -15.92
C LYS A 82 2.53 0.52 -14.91
N ASN A 83 3.03 0.71 -13.68
CA ASN A 83 2.97 -0.32 -12.65
C ASN A 83 1.58 -0.40 -12.00
N PHE A 84 0.88 0.71 -11.82
CA PHE A 84 -0.49 0.70 -11.29
C PHE A 84 -1.53 0.20 -12.31
N GLU A 85 -1.30 0.35 -13.61
CA GLU A 85 -2.17 -0.19 -14.67
C GLU A 85 -2.23 -1.73 -14.70
N LYS A 86 -1.28 -2.42 -14.06
CA LYS A 86 -1.36 -3.87 -13.85
C LYS A 86 -2.55 -4.29 -12.97
N TYR A 87 -3.17 -3.37 -12.24
CA TYR A 87 -4.28 -3.62 -11.34
C TYR A 87 -5.58 -3.07 -11.92
N ASN A 88 -6.57 -3.93 -12.15
CA ASN A 88 -7.88 -3.49 -12.62
C ASN A 88 -8.66 -2.75 -11.51
N SER A 89 -9.65 -1.96 -11.91
CA SER A 89 -10.44 -1.10 -11.01
C SER A 89 -11.17 -1.89 -9.92
N ASN A 90 -11.65 -3.10 -10.23
CA ASN A 90 -12.34 -3.95 -9.26
C ASN A 90 -11.39 -4.45 -8.17
N PHE A 91 -10.18 -4.87 -8.55
CA PHE A 91 -9.14 -5.29 -7.60
C PHE A 91 -8.74 -4.14 -6.67
N LEU A 92 -8.47 -2.95 -7.22
CA LEU A 92 -8.11 -1.77 -6.43
C LEU A 92 -9.22 -1.38 -5.45
N LYS A 93 -10.49 -1.41 -5.91
CA LYS A 93 -11.64 -1.12 -5.04
C LYS A 93 -11.78 -2.11 -3.88
N LYS A 94 -11.59 -3.41 -4.14
CA LYS A 94 -11.63 -4.45 -3.10
C LYS A 94 -10.53 -4.29 -2.06
N ASN A 95 -9.40 -3.69 -2.43
CA ASN A 95 -8.22 -3.50 -1.59
C ASN A 95 -8.09 -2.06 -1.05
N ASN A 96 -9.18 -1.28 -1.07
CA ASN A 96 -9.23 0.08 -0.55
C ASN A 96 -8.18 1.03 -1.14
N ILE A 97 -7.85 0.89 -2.43
CA ILE A 97 -6.90 1.77 -3.13
C ILE A 97 -7.69 2.68 -4.06
N LYS A 98 -7.61 3.99 -3.83
CA LYS A 98 -8.29 5.01 -4.66
C LYS A 98 -7.40 6.22 -4.94
N TYR A 99 -6.57 6.61 -3.98
CA TYR A 99 -5.73 7.79 -4.08
C TYR A 99 -4.27 7.40 -3.92
N ILE A 100 -3.43 7.99 -4.76
CA ILE A 100 -1.97 7.90 -4.65
C ILE A 100 -1.43 9.31 -4.46
N VAL A 101 -0.84 9.59 -3.31
CA VAL A 101 -0.18 10.87 -3.02
C VAL A 101 1.29 10.76 -3.37
N LEU A 102 1.77 11.71 -4.17
CA LEU A 102 3.11 11.73 -4.73
C LEU A 102 3.96 12.76 -3.97
N CYS A 103 4.86 12.30 -3.10
CA CYS A 103 5.78 13.13 -2.33
C CYS A 103 7.16 13.16 -3.00
N GLU A 104 7.85 14.30 -3.00
CA GLU A 104 9.26 14.36 -3.44
C GLU A 104 10.17 13.53 -2.54
N SER A 105 9.92 13.56 -1.23
CA SER A 105 10.56 12.71 -0.23
C SER A 105 9.57 12.45 0.90
N LEU A 106 9.57 11.23 1.41
CA LEU A 106 8.63 10.77 2.43
C LEU A 106 9.36 10.23 3.64
N TYR A 107 8.97 10.67 4.83
CA TYR A 107 9.59 10.25 6.09
C TYR A 107 8.54 9.85 7.13
N ILE A 108 8.89 8.86 7.96
CA ILE A 108 8.19 8.54 9.22
C ILE A 108 9.21 8.69 10.34
N SER A 109 8.94 9.60 11.31
CA SER A 109 9.85 9.86 12.43
C SER A 109 11.31 10.05 11.97
N ASP A 110 11.49 10.86 10.91
CA ASP A 110 12.78 11.17 10.27
C ASP A 110 13.46 10.00 9.52
N ILE A 111 12.82 8.84 9.43
CA ILE A 111 13.29 7.71 8.61
C ILE A 111 12.67 7.81 7.22
N ASN A 112 13.50 7.87 6.16
CA ASN A 112 13.01 7.84 4.78
C ASN A 112 12.33 6.50 4.49
N THR A 113 11.13 6.54 3.91
CA THR A 113 10.34 5.36 3.54
C THR A 113 9.86 5.42 2.11
N GLY A 114 9.67 4.27 1.46
CA GLY A 114 9.16 4.18 0.09
C GLY A 114 7.68 4.53 -0.02
N GLY A 115 6.89 4.16 0.99
CA GLY A 115 5.47 4.45 1.00
C GLY A 115 4.83 4.33 2.37
N ILE A 116 3.60 4.80 2.46
CA ILE A 116 2.77 4.72 3.67
C ILE A 116 1.35 4.39 3.26
N PRO A 117 0.84 3.19 3.62
CA PRO A 117 -0.54 2.79 3.37
C PRO A 117 -1.49 3.42 4.40
N ASP A 118 -2.59 4.02 3.95
CA ASP A 118 -3.71 4.49 4.78
C ASP A 118 -5.01 3.91 4.24
N ILE A 119 -5.44 2.82 4.86
CA ILE A 119 -6.61 2.05 4.40
C ILE A 119 -7.90 2.81 4.65
N GLU A 120 -8.01 3.50 5.77
CA GLU A 120 -9.20 4.26 6.15
C GLU A 120 -9.47 5.36 5.12
N LYS A 121 -8.42 6.06 4.67
CA LYS A 121 -8.51 7.09 3.63
C LYS A 121 -8.38 6.53 2.21
N ARG A 122 -8.21 5.21 2.06
CA ARG A 122 -8.05 4.55 0.76
C ARG A 122 -6.89 5.14 -0.05
N THR A 123 -5.83 5.53 0.65
CA THR A 123 -4.71 6.31 0.14
C THR A 123 -3.40 5.56 0.35
N LEU A 124 -2.57 5.56 -0.67
CA LEU A 124 -1.17 5.20 -0.57
C LEU A 124 -0.33 6.46 -0.84
N ILE A 125 0.54 6.80 0.10
CA ILE A 125 1.50 7.90 -0.06
C ILE A 125 2.81 7.27 -0.52
N ILE A 126 3.44 7.78 -1.56
CA ILE A 126 4.70 7.23 -2.10
C ILE A 126 5.77 8.31 -2.23
N ASP A 127 7.02 7.91 -2.01
CA ASP A 127 8.22 8.71 -2.24
C ASP A 127 8.66 8.56 -3.70
N ILE A 128 8.54 9.62 -4.51
CA ILE A 128 8.96 9.57 -5.91
C ILE A 128 10.48 9.60 -6.09
N ASN A 129 11.24 9.97 -5.05
CA ASN A 129 12.70 9.95 -5.01
C ASN A 129 13.29 8.67 -4.42
N PHE A 130 12.43 7.72 -4.04
CA PHE A 130 12.94 6.44 -3.53
C PHE A 130 13.97 5.84 -4.48
N ASN A 131 14.90 5.05 -3.93
CA ASN A 131 16.04 4.50 -4.67
C ASN A 131 15.63 3.88 -6.00
N GLN A 132 16.18 4.40 -7.10
CA GLN A 132 15.82 4.03 -8.48
C GLN A 132 15.93 2.52 -8.75
N LYS A 133 16.90 1.83 -8.15
CA LYS A 133 17.12 0.40 -8.30
C LYS A 133 15.92 -0.43 -7.82
N TYR A 134 15.24 0.05 -6.79
CA TYR A 134 14.14 -0.67 -6.14
C TYR A 134 12.77 -0.03 -6.39
N PHE A 135 12.71 1.07 -7.15
CA PHE A 135 11.53 1.92 -7.25
C PHE A 135 10.27 1.16 -7.74
N GLU A 136 10.37 0.42 -8.86
CA GLU A 136 9.21 -0.33 -9.38
C GLU A 136 8.74 -1.40 -8.37
N ARG A 137 9.70 -2.09 -7.73
CA ARG A 137 9.39 -3.10 -6.73
C ARG A 137 8.73 -2.49 -5.50
N MET A 138 9.24 -1.35 -5.03
CA MET A 138 8.66 -0.60 -3.92
C MET A 138 7.19 -0.27 -4.15
N LEU A 139 6.79 0.15 -5.36
CA LEU A 139 5.37 0.43 -5.66
C LEU A 139 4.47 -0.78 -5.38
N HIS A 140 4.90 -1.97 -5.79
CA HIS A 140 4.14 -3.20 -5.56
C HIS A 140 4.19 -3.67 -4.10
N HIS A 141 5.32 -3.46 -3.43
CA HIS A 141 5.51 -3.72 -2.01
C HIS A 141 4.48 -2.94 -1.16
N GLU A 142 4.37 -1.65 -1.39
CA GLU A 142 3.42 -0.78 -0.67
C GLU A 142 1.95 -1.08 -1.01
N ILE A 143 1.68 -1.45 -2.26
CA ILE A 143 0.34 -1.95 -2.64
C ILE A 143 -0.01 -3.21 -1.86
N PHE A 144 0.97 -4.11 -1.63
CA PHE A 144 0.71 -5.32 -0.86
C PHE A 144 0.29 -5.01 0.58
N HIS A 145 0.90 -4.03 1.22
CA HIS A 145 0.45 -3.59 2.56
C HIS A 145 -1.00 -3.09 2.56
N MET A 146 -1.45 -2.39 1.50
CA MET A 146 -2.87 -2.05 1.35
C MET A 146 -3.75 -3.30 1.22
N ILE A 147 -3.31 -4.30 0.43
CA ILE A 147 -4.03 -5.57 0.26
C ILE A 147 -4.10 -6.34 1.58
N GLN A 148 -2.96 -6.55 2.23
CA GLN A 148 -2.85 -7.29 3.49
C GLN A 148 -3.74 -6.69 4.58
N ASN A 149 -3.61 -5.40 4.80
CA ASN A 149 -4.36 -4.68 5.83
C ASN A 149 -5.87 -4.64 5.54
N SER A 150 -6.28 -4.62 4.26
CA SER A 150 -7.70 -4.73 3.89
C SER A 150 -8.27 -6.13 4.10
N HIS A 151 -7.40 -7.15 4.22
CA HIS A 151 -7.80 -8.57 4.24
C HIS A 151 -6.99 -9.43 5.22
N LEU A 152 -6.69 -8.94 6.42
CA LEU A 152 -5.86 -9.60 7.45
C LEU A 152 -6.20 -11.08 7.66
N LYS A 153 -7.48 -11.45 7.58
CA LYS A 153 -7.92 -12.85 7.75
C LYS A 153 -7.37 -13.83 6.71
N TYR A 154 -6.86 -13.34 5.56
CA TYR A 154 -6.27 -14.18 4.51
C TYR A 154 -4.75 -14.20 4.57
N PHE A 155 -4.13 -13.29 5.32
CA PHE A 155 -2.68 -13.14 5.46
C PHE A 155 -2.25 -13.38 6.91
N ASP A 156 -2.52 -14.60 7.40
CA ASP A 156 -2.17 -15.02 8.77
C ASP A 156 -0.65 -15.13 8.94
N GLU A 157 -0.08 -14.25 9.74
CA GLU A 157 1.36 -14.15 9.99
C GLU A 157 1.91 -15.36 10.78
N ASN A 158 1.11 -15.97 11.65
CA ASN A 158 1.53 -17.19 12.35
C ASN A 158 1.64 -18.36 11.36
N LYS A 159 0.66 -18.50 10.48
CA LYS A 159 0.69 -19.49 9.40
C LYS A 159 1.88 -19.23 8.46
N TRP A 160 2.13 -17.99 8.11
CA TRP A 160 3.28 -17.60 7.29
C TRP A 160 4.60 -17.99 7.96
N SER A 161 4.79 -17.59 9.22
CA SER A 161 6.00 -17.89 10.00
C SER A 161 6.26 -19.38 10.14
N SER A 162 5.20 -20.21 10.17
CA SER A 162 5.31 -21.68 10.26
C SER A 162 5.94 -22.33 9.03
N PHE A 163 6.11 -21.65 7.91
CA PHE A 163 6.86 -22.18 6.75
C PHE A 163 8.36 -22.12 6.94
N ASN A 164 8.86 -21.21 7.80
CA ASN A 164 10.30 -21.04 8.04
C ASN A 164 10.91 -22.22 8.82
N LYS A 165 12.23 -22.31 8.84
CA LYS A 165 12.95 -23.24 9.70
C LYS A 165 12.65 -22.92 11.17
N LYS A 166 12.64 -23.94 12.02
CA LYS A 166 12.28 -23.80 13.45
C LYS A 166 13.20 -22.86 14.24
N GLU A 167 14.46 -22.78 13.83
CA GLU A 167 15.49 -21.95 14.45
C GLU A 167 15.48 -20.50 13.93
N PHE A 168 14.62 -20.17 12.96
CA PHE A 168 14.50 -18.81 12.44
C PHE A 168 13.46 -18.01 13.23
N GLU A 169 13.84 -16.80 13.62
CA GLU A 169 12.96 -15.83 14.25
C GLU A 169 13.01 -14.50 13.49
N TYR A 170 11.82 -13.92 13.26
CA TYR A 170 11.69 -12.54 12.77
C TYR A 170 12.14 -11.55 13.85
N ALA A 171 12.47 -10.32 13.45
CA ALA A 171 12.71 -9.23 14.39
C ALA A 171 11.37 -8.73 15.00
N GLU A 172 11.48 -7.91 16.04
CA GLU A 172 10.31 -7.32 16.71
C GLU A 172 9.58 -6.27 15.85
N CYS A 173 10.31 -5.57 14.97
CA CYS A 173 9.74 -4.61 14.02
C CYS A 173 10.60 -4.51 12.75
N SER A 174 10.06 -3.91 11.68
CA SER A 174 10.73 -3.79 10.37
C SER A 174 12.00 -2.94 10.42
N THR A 175 12.12 -2.00 11.35
CA THR A 175 13.25 -1.08 11.49
C THR A 175 14.08 -1.29 12.74
N CYS A 176 13.75 -2.31 13.58
CA CYS A 176 14.46 -2.61 14.84
C CYS A 176 15.75 -3.42 14.63
N SER A 177 16.04 -3.84 13.41
CA SER A 177 17.19 -4.68 13.09
C SER A 177 18.02 -4.04 11.97
N ASP A 178 19.23 -4.57 11.77
CA ASP A 178 20.11 -4.23 10.65
C ASP A 178 19.73 -4.92 9.32
N ARG A 179 18.61 -5.66 9.30
CA ARG A 179 18.11 -6.40 8.14
C ARG A 179 17.42 -5.48 7.13
N LEU A 180 18.16 -4.53 6.54
CA LEU A 180 17.63 -3.47 5.69
C LEU A 180 18.01 -3.61 4.21
N ASN A 181 18.84 -4.61 3.83
CA ASN A 181 19.25 -4.77 2.44
C ASN A 181 18.11 -5.31 1.59
N LEU A 182 17.85 -4.60 0.48
CA LEU A 182 16.78 -4.89 -0.47
C LEU A 182 17.25 -5.70 -1.69
N ASP A 183 18.50 -6.10 -1.78
CA ASP A 183 19.02 -6.88 -2.90
C ASP A 183 18.48 -8.31 -2.88
N LEU A 184 18.14 -8.80 -4.07
CA LEU A 184 17.68 -10.18 -4.26
C LEU A 184 18.82 -11.16 -3.95
N TYR A 185 18.55 -12.13 -3.09
CA TYR A 185 19.48 -13.19 -2.79
C TYR A 185 19.69 -14.16 -3.96
N ASN A 186 20.90 -14.60 -4.15
CA ASN A 186 21.21 -15.71 -5.05
C ASN A 186 20.60 -17.02 -4.53
N ASN A 187 20.80 -17.32 -3.25
CA ASN A 187 20.22 -18.45 -2.51
C ASN A 187 19.17 -17.93 -1.55
N THR A 188 17.92 -18.30 -1.75
CA THR A 188 16.80 -17.67 -1.07
C THR A 188 16.54 -18.24 0.33
N ASP A 189 16.70 -19.53 0.53
CA ASP A 189 16.42 -20.23 1.81
C ASP A 189 15.12 -19.73 2.49
N GLY A 190 14.07 -19.56 1.67
CA GLY A 190 12.76 -19.05 2.07
C GLY A 190 12.60 -17.54 2.03
N PHE A 191 13.67 -16.76 1.81
CA PHE A 191 13.66 -15.30 1.84
C PHE A 191 14.28 -14.70 0.57
N LEU A 192 13.67 -13.67 0.02
CA LEU A 192 14.16 -13.04 -1.21
C LEU A 192 15.23 -11.97 -0.96
N THR A 193 15.15 -11.28 0.19
CA THR A 193 16.08 -10.20 0.57
C THR A 193 16.45 -10.30 2.05
N GLU A 194 17.42 -9.52 2.51
CA GLU A 194 17.66 -9.37 3.94
C GLU A 194 16.45 -8.76 4.64
N TYR A 195 15.80 -7.78 4.00
CA TYR A 195 14.62 -7.12 4.53
C TYR A 195 13.43 -8.07 4.73
N SER A 196 13.30 -9.11 3.90
CA SER A 196 12.30 -10.18 4.10
C SER A 196 12.39 -10.86 5.48
N LYS A 197 13.53 -10.81 6.14
CA LYS A 197 13.76 -11.43 7.45
C LYS A 197 13.39 -10.51 8.62
N SER A 198 12.93 -9.28 8.35
CA SER A 198 12.58 -8.33 9.41
C SER A 198 11.30 -8.73 10.13
N ILE A 199 10.17 -8.72 9.47
CA ILE A 199 8.87 -9.16 10.02
C ILE A 199 8.05 -9.91 8.95
N PRO A 200 7.03 -10.70 9.36
CA PRO A 200 6.23 -11.50 8.42
C PRO A 200 5.54 -10.68 7.33
N SER A 201 5.02 -9.49 7.65
CA SER A 201 4.35 -8.62 6.67
C SER A 201 5.30 -8.11 5.59
N GLU A 202 6.53 -7.75 5.96
CA GLU A 202 7.56 -7.34 4.99
C GLU A 202 8.00 -8.49 4.09
N ASP A 203 8.13 -9.70 4.64
CA ASP A 203 8.44 -10.90 3.88
C ASP A 203 7.36 -11.22 2.83
N MET A 204 6.10 -11.10 3.20
CA MET A 204 4.98 -11.26 2.25
C MET A 204 5.02 -10.19 1.16
N ALA A 205 5.26 -8.92 1.53
CA ALA A 205 5.33 -7.79 0.61
C ALA A 205 6.51 -7.92 -0.36
N GLU A 206 7.67 -8.39 0.10
CA GLU A 206 8.83 -8.67 -0.74
C GLU A 206 8.49 -9.76 -1.79
N ILE A 207 7.94 -10.91 -1.37
CA ILE A 207 7.57 -11.97 -2.32
C ILE A 207 6.54 -11.47 -3.33
N PHE A 208 5.48 -10.79 -2.88
CA PHE A 208 4.48 -10.24 -3.79
C PHE A 208 5.09 -9.27 -4.80
N SER A 209 5.91 -8.33 -4.33
CA SER A 209 6.52 -7.31 -5.19
C SER A 209 7.46 -7.89 -6.23
N PHE A 210 8.25 -8.89 -5.87
CA PHE A 210 9.11 -9.60 -6.83
C PHE A 210 8.31 -10.41 -7.84
N LEU A 211 7.22 -11.06 -7.45
CA LEU A 211 6.33 -11.75 -8.39
C LEU A 211 5.71 -10.76 -9.41
N MET A 212 5.42 -9.53 -9.00
CA MET A 212 4.88 -8.50 -9.90
C MET A 212 5.89 -7.98 -10.93
N ILE A 213 7.18 -7.98 -10.62
CA ILE A 213 8.22 -7.43 -11.52
C ILE A 213 9.04 -8.51 -12.23
N ASN A 214 9.24 -9.68 -11.62
CA ASN A 214 10.11 -10.74 -12.15
C ASN A 214 9.63 -12.16 -11.79
N LYS A 215 8.38 -12.45 -12.11
CA LYS A 215 7.71 -13.72 -11.80
C LYS A 215 8.53 -14.94 -12.18
N ILE A 216 9.05 -14.96 -13.42
CA ILE A 216 9.75 -16.14 -13.97
C ILE A 216 11.00 -16.46 -13.15
N GLU A 217 11.77 -15.47 -12.74
CA GLU A 217 12.96 -15.69 -11.91
C GLU A 217 12.58 -16.26 -10.54
N ILE A 218 11.56 -15.68 -9.90
CA ILE A 218 11.13 -16.11 -8.57
C ILE A 218 10.55 -17.53 -8.58
N GLU A 219 9.75 -17.87 -9.58
CA GLU A 219 9.26 -19.24 -9.78
C GLU A 219 10.41 -20.23 -10.03
N ASN A 220 11.46 -19.83 -10.76
CA ASN A 220 12.63 -20.69 -10.96
C ASN A 220 13.44 -20.89 -9.66
N LYS A 221 13.56 -19.86 -8.81
CA LYS A 221 14.19 -19.98 -7.49
C LYS A 221 13.36 -20.92 -6.58
N SER A 222 12.03 -20.81 -6.60
CA SER A 222 11.15 -21.61 -5.75
C SER A 222 11.18 -23.11 -6.08
N LYS A 223 11.51 -23.51 -7.31
CA LYS A 223 11.70 -24.93 -7.68
C LYS A 223 12.80 -25.63 -6.88
N LYS A 224 13.76 -24.85 -6.35
CA LYS A 224 14.90 -25.33 -5.55
C LYS A 224 14.76 -25.02 -4.06
N ASP A 225 13.71 -24.29 -3.68
CA ASP A 225 13.47 -23.80 -2.33
C ASP A 225 12.03 -24.05 -1.91
N LYS A 226 11.84 -25.11 -1.12
CA LYS A 226 10.50 -25.56 -0.70
C LYS A 226 9.79 -24.57 0.21
N ILE A 227 10.53 -23.81 1.01
CA ILE A 227 9.97 -22.77 1.88
C ILE A 227 9.40 -21.64 1.00
N LEU A 228 10.19 -21.17 0.05
CA LEU A 228 9.76 -20.13 -0.89
C LEU A 228 8.57 -20.60 -1.74
N GLU A 229 8.57 -21.86 -2.21
CA GLU A 229 7.42 -22.43 -2.93
C GLU A 229 6.13 -22.38 -2.10
N ASN A 230 6.20 -22.78 -0.82
CA ASN A 230 5.04 -22.75 0.08
C ASN A 230 4.54 -21.31 0.33
N LYS A 231 5.45 -20.36 0.51
CA LYS A 231 5.15 -18.94 0.68
C LYS A 231 4.46 -18.34 -0.55
N ILE A 232 4.97 -18.64 -1.76
CA ILE A 232 4.35 -18.21 -3.01
C ILE A 232 2.93 -18.75 -3.13
N LYS A 233 2.74 -20.06 -2.92
CA LYS A 233 1.42 -20.69 -2.94
C LYS A 233 0.46 -20.07 -1.94
N PHE A 234 0.95 -19.70 -0.75
CA PHE A 234 0.12 -19.03 0.25
C PHE A 234 -0.36 -17.66 -0.24
N ILE A 235 0.53 -16.83 -0.83
CA ILE A 235 0.17 -15.53 -1.42
C ILE A 235 -0.86 -15.71 -2.55
N GLU A 236 -0.62 -16.63 -3.51
CA GLU A 236 -1.53 -16.90 -4.62
C GLU A 236 -2.92 -17.32 -4.15
N LEU A 237 -3.00 -18.26 -3.19
CA LEU A 237 -4.25 -18.71 -2.62
C LEU A 237 -4.98 -17.60 -1.86
N SER A 238 -4.27 -16.76 -1.14
CA SER A 238 -4.85 -15.63 -0.40
C SER A 238 -5.41 -14.58 -1.34
N LEU A 239 -4.67 -14.23 -2.38
CA LEU A 239 -5.13 -13.29 -3.42
C LEU A 239 -6.33 -13.84 -4.20
N SER A 240 -6.36 -15.14 -4.49
CA SER A 240 -7.49 -15.78 -5.19
C SER A 240 -8.80 -15.73 -4.40
N LYS A 241 -8.75 -15.67 -3.05
CA LYS A 241 -9.93 -15.45 -2.20
C LYS A 241 -10.47 -14.03 -2.28
N ILE A 242 -9.61 -13.06 -2.57
CA ILE A 242 -9.97 -11.64 -2.75
C ILE A 242 -10.52 -11.44 -4.17
N ASP A 243 -9.76 -11.88 -5.16
CA ASP A 243 -10.12 -11.76 -6.56
C ASP A 243 -9.59 -12.95 -7.38
N LYS A 244 -10.50 -13.80 -7.85
CA LYS A 244 -10.13 -14.97 -8.68
C LYS A 244 -9.53 -14.59 -10.04
N SER A 245 -9.75 -13.37 -10.51
CA SER A 245 -9.22 -12.88 -11.78
C SER A 245 -7.79 -12.32 -11.66
N PHE A 246 -7.32 -12.06 -10.44
CA PHE A 246 -5.97 -11.54 -10.22
C PHE A 246 -4.92 -12.56 -10.66
N LYS A 247 -3.91 -12.06 -11.39
CA LYS A 247 -2.74 -12.85 -11.82
C LYS A 247 -1.51 -11.95 -11.77
N PHE A 248 -0.38 -12.55 -11.38
CA PHE A 248 0.92 -11.91 -11.50
C PHE A 248 1.36 -11.77 -12.95
#